data_1bced955c8257158dd23679555230282
#
_entry.id   1bced955c8257158dd23679555230282
#
_cell.length_a   1.000
_cell.length_b   1.000
_cell.length_c   1.000
_cell.angle_alpha   90.00
_cell.angle_beta   90.00
_cell.angle_gamma   90.00
#
_symmetry.space_group_name_H-M   'P 1'
#
loop_
_entity.id
_entity.type
_entity.pdbx_description
1 polymer ?
#
loop_
_entity_poly.entity_id
_entity_poly.type
_entity_poly.pdbx_seq_one_letter_code
_entity_poly.pdbx_strand_id
1 'polypeptide(L)'
;MDSENQFSWGYWLRHHCRCVAGEDLASHFPRFAPSREIAVAVNGDVIPVLQGYLQRLAETSNGRGLKRAAARKLLRATNLLRHAEDNDWPETLEEYASRVVQRFPQQQLAIGWLLQQCHTPEDDTAHFTARLKALMRWLDEARR
;
A
#
# COMPACT_ATOMS: atom_id res chain seq x y z
N MET A 1 0.99 14.37 19.83
CA MET A 1 0.82 13.59 18.57
C MET A 1 -0.65 13.29 18.41
N ASP A 2 -1.23 13.64 17.30
CA ASP A 2 -2.64 13.32 17.04
C ASP A 2 -2.82 11.80 16.80
N SER A 3 -4.08 11.34 16.79
CA SER A 3 -4.37 9.91 16.71
C SER A 3 -3.90 9.29 15.39
N GLU A 4 -3.95 10.04 14.28
CA GLU A 4 -3.50 9.55 12.98
C GLU A 4 -1.98 9.32 12.98
N ASN A 5 -1.21 10.27 13.50
CA ASN A 5 0.24 10.12 13.62
C ASN A 5 0.62 9.00 14.59
N GLN A 6 -0.13 8.81 15.67
CA GLN A 6 0.10 7.71 16.59
C GLN A 6 -0.08 6.35 15.90
N PHE A 7 -1.14 6.18 15.08
CA PHE A 7 -1.37 4.92 14.38
C PHE A 7 -0.37 4.69 13.24
N SER A 8 0.00 5.72 12.47
CA SER A 8 0.94 5.53 11.36
C SER A 8 2.39 5.38 11.84
N TRP A 9 2.92 6.37 12.53
CA TRP A 9 4.32 6.36 12.97
C TRP A 9 4.55 5.44 14.16
N GLY A 10 3.64 5.43 15.13
CA GLY A 10 3.75 4.56 16.31
C GLY A 10 3.71 3.10 15.93
N TYR A 11 2.75 2.71 15.07
CA TYR A 11 2.65 1.35 14.57
C TYR A 11 3.93 0.94 13.83
N TRP A 12 4.42 1.79 12.92
CA TRP A 12 5.61 1.49 12.11
C TRP A 12 6.85 1.34 13.00
N LEU A 13 7.08 2.26 13.93
CA LEU A 13 8.20 2.19 14.88
C LEU A 13 8.13 0.93 15.75
N ARG A 14 6.95 0.57 16.24
CA ARG A 14 6.79 -0.56 17.16
C ARG A 14 6.94 -1.91 16.47
N HIS A 15 6.44 -2.07 15.24
CA HIS A 15 6.30 -3.37 14.58
C HIS A 15 7.24 -3.59 13.39
N HIS A 16 7.76 -2.54 12.76
CA HIS A 16 8.55 -2.64 11.54
C HIS A 16 9.96 -2.06 11.66
N CYS A 17 10.29 -1.41 12.76
CA CYS A 17 11.62 -0.87 13.01
C CYS A 17 12.34 -1.64 14.11
N ARG A 18 13.66 -1.64 14.02
CA ARG A 18 14.54 -2.20 15.04
C ARG A 18 15.53 -1.13 15.50
N CYS A 19 15.59 -0.90 16.80
CA CYS A 19 16.60 0.00 17.36
C CYS A 19 17.97 -0.66 17.30
N VAL A 20 18.94 0.03 16.69
CA VAL A 20 20.34 -0.46 16.58
C VAL A 20 21.30 0.34 17.46
N ALA A 21 20.91 1.53 17.92
CA ALA A 21 21.73 2.39 18.79
C ALA A 21 20.85 3.45 19.45
N GLY A 22 21.21 3.87 20.65
CA GLY A 22 20.52 4.92 21.40
C GLY A 22 19.23 4.45 22.04
N GLU A 23 18.32 5.40 22.31
CA GLU A 23 17.02 5.09 22.91
C GLU A 23 16.10 4.41 21.90
N ASP A 24 15.47 3.32 22.31
CA ASP A 24 14.48 2.62 21.48
C ASP A 24 13.14 3.38 21.52
N LEU A 25 12.89 4.21 20.52
CA LEU A 25 11.66 4.99 20.42
C LEU A 25 10.42 4.09 20.27
N ALA A 26 10.56 2.87 19.75
CA ALA A 26 9.46 1.94 19.64
C ALA A 26 8.87 1.56 21.01
N SER A 27 9.68 1.58 22.08
CA SER A 27 9.22 1.26 23.45
C SER A 27 8.22 2.29 23.98
N HIS A 28 8.16 3.50 23.43
CA HIS A 28 7.19 4.54 23.81
C HIS A 28 5.80 4.31 23.26
N PHE A 29 5.62 3.33 22.36
CA PHE A 29 4.34 3.01 21.76
C PHE A 29 3.87 1.63 22.20
N PRO A 30 2.55 1.47 22.44
CA PRO A 30 2.00 0.14 22.75
C PRO A 30 2.08 -0.78 21.53
N ARG A 31 1.92 -2.07 21.76
CA ARG A 31 1.68 -3.00 20.66
C ARG A 31 0.29 -2.73 20.09
N PHE A 32 0.23 -2.54 18.78
CA PHE A 32 -1.02 -2.30 18.07
C PHE A 32 -1.55 -3.61 17.51
N ALA A 33 -2.83 -3.91 17.78
CA ALA A 33 -3.51 -4.97 17.07
C ALA A 33 -3.77 -4.53 15.62
N PRO A 34 -3.60 -5.40 14.62
CA PRO A 34 -3.97 -5.07 13.25
C PRO A 34 -5.43 -4.63 13.17
N SER A 35 -5.68 -3.48 12.57
CA SER A 35 -7.02 -2.91 12.51
C SER A 35 -7.22 -2.10 11.23
N ARG A 36 -8.49 -1.80 10.94
CA ARG A 36 -8.84 -0.92 9.82
C ARG A 36 -8.34 0.51 10.06
N GLU A 37 -8.37 0.98 11.30
CA GLU A 37 -7.87 2.32 11.66
C GLU A 37 -6.39 2.45 11.33
N ILE A 38 -5.59 1.42 11.61
CA ILE A 38 -4.17 1.40 11.23
C ILE A 38 -4.03 1.39 9.71
N ALA A 39 -4.83 0.60 9.01
CA ALA A 39 -4.79 0.57 7.54
C ALA A 39 -5.09 1.96 6.95
N VAL A 40 -6.09 2.66 7.47
CA VAL A 40 -6.42 4.03 7.05
C VAL A 40 -5.29 5.00 7.39
N ALA A 41 -4.71 4.92 8.58
CA ALA A 41 -3.61 5.79 8.98
C ALA A 41 -2.37 5.62 8.08
N VAL A 42 -2.07 4.38 7.67
CA VAL A 42 -0.88 4.07 6.85
C VAL A 42 -1.12 4.34 5.36
N ASN A 43 -2.30 4.05 4.84
CA ASN A 43 -2.59 4.04 3.41
C ASN A 43 -3.80 4.87 2.98
N GLY A 44 -4.46 5.60 3.90
CA GLY A 44 -5.64 6.39 3.56
C GLY A 44 -5.39 7.49 2.52
N ASP A 45 -4.13 7.93 2.41
CA ASP A 45 -3.65 8.94 1.47
C ASP A 45 -3.28 8.38 0.09
N VAL A 46 -3.66 7.14 -0.21
CA VAL A 46 -3.20 6.42 -1.41
C VAL A 46 -3.44 7.19 -2.71
N ILE A 47 -4.62 7.78 -2.88
CA ILE A 47 -4.97 8.45 -4.13
C ILE A 47 -4.08 9.68 -4.39
N PRO A 48 -3.97 10.67 -3.48
CA PRO A 48 -3.09 11.81 -3.73
C PRO A 48 -1.61 11.41 -3.88
N VAL A 49 -1.15 10.40 -3.15
CA VAL A 49 0.23 9.90 -3.27
C VAL A 49 0.47 9.30 -4.66
N LEU A 50 -0.45 8.47 -5.14
CA LEU A 50 -0.34 7.87 -6.49
C LEU A 50 -0.44 8.90 -7.59
N GLN A 51 -1.30 9.90 -7.45
CA GLN A 51 -1.37 11.01 -8.39
C GLN A 51 -0.04 11.74 -8.51
N GLY A 52 0.65 11.95 -7.40
CA GLY A 52 1.99 12.52 -7.37
C GLY A 52 3.02 11.66 -8.10
N TYR A 53 2.99 10.34 -7.92
CA TYR A 53 3.85 9.42 -8.66
C TYR A 53 3.58 9.46 -10.16
N LEU A 54 2.31 9.45 -10.56
CA LEU A 54 1.95 9.49 -11.98
C LEU A 54 2.36 10.80 -12.64
N GLN A 55 2.25 11.92 -11.94
CA GLN A 55 2.70 13.21 -12.44
C GLN A 55 4.22 13.21 -12.68
N ARG A 56 5.01 12.72 -11.72
CA ARG A 56 6.45 12.60 -11.88
C ARG A 56 6.83 11.61 -12.99
N LEU A 57 6.06 10.53 -13.14
CA LEU A 57 6.29 9.54 -14.18
C LEU A 57 6.09 10.13 -15.58
N ALA A 58 5.12 11.02 -15.76
CA ALA A 58 4.88 11.69 -17.04
C ALA A 58 6.05 12.59 -17.47
N GLU A 59 6.86 13.06 -16.51
CA GLU A 59 8.01 13.92 -16.74
C GLU A 59 9.33 13.16 -16.85
N THR A 60 9.32 11.82 -16.72
CA THR A 60 10.51 10.98 -16.62
C THR A 60 10.60 10.05 -17.82
N SER A 61 11.78 9.93 -18.45
CA SER A 61 12.01 9.08 -19.61
C SER A 61 12.10 7.59 -19.24
N ASN A 62 12.58 7.26 -18.03
CA ASN A 62 12.67 5.89 -17.53
C ASN A 62 12.24 5.88 -16.08
N GLY A 63 11.02 5.51 -15.86
CA GLY A 63 10.39 5.57 -14.55
C GLY A 63 10.29 4.23 -13.83
N ARG A 64 11.21 3.27 -14.02
CA ARG A 64 11.11 1.96 -13.38
C ARG A 64 10.95 2.04 -11.88
N GLY A 65 11.76 2.86 -11.21
CA GLY A 65 11.68 3.06 -9.77
C GLY A 65 10.33 3.65 -9.34
N LEU A 66 9.85 4.64 -10.08
CA LEU A 66 8.54 5.26 -9.82
C LEU A 66 7.38 4.28 -10.06
N LYS A 67 7.42 3.51 -11.14
CA LYS A 67 6.42 2.47 -11.44
C LYS A 67 6.36 1.43 -10.32
N ARG A 68 7.53 0.95 -9.89
CA ARG A 68 7.63 -0.02 -8.80
C ARG A 68 7.08 0.54 -7.49
N ALA A 69 7.45 1.77 -7.15
CA ALA A 69 6.97 2.43 -5.94
C ALA A 69 5.46 2.64 -5.97
N ALA A 70 4.92 3.09 -7.10
CA ALA A 70 3.47 3.28 -7.28
C ALA A 70 2.71 1.96 -7.15
N ALA A 71 3.20 0.90 -7.82
CA ALA A 71 2.58 -0.42 -7.74
C ALA A 71 2.56 -0.97 -6.31
N ARG A 72 3.66 -0.84 -5.59
CA ARG A 72 3.75 -1.27 -4.19
C ARG A 72 2.83 -0.47 -3.28
N LYS A 73 2.75 0.83 -3.46
CA LYS A 73 1.83 1.68 -2.67
C LYS A 73 0.39 1.26 -2.89
N LEU A 74 -0.02 1.05 -4.14
CA LEU A 74 -1.38 0.64 -4.45
C LEU A 74 -1.70 -0.75 -3.91
N LEU A 75 -0.79 -1.71 -4.07
CA LEU A 75 -1.02 -3.08 -3.58
C LEU A 75 -1.17 -3.11 -2.06
N ARG A 76 -0.30 -2.41 -1.33
CA ARG A 76 -0.42 -2.32 0.13
C ARG A 76 -1.69 -1.60 0.55
N ALA A 77 -2.14 -0.62 -0.21
CA ALA A 77 -3.36 0.11 0.08
C ALA A 77 -4.63 -0.74 -0.09
N THR A 78 -4.57 -1.88 -0.79
CA THR A 78 -5.70 -2.81 -0.84
C THR A 78 -6.10 -3.33 0.54
N ASN A 79 -5.20 -3.23 1.52
CA ASN A 79 -5.52 -3.58 2.91
C ASN A 79 -6.55 -2.64 3.55
N LEU A 80 -6.87 -1.50 2.92
CA LEU A 80 -8.02 -0.67 3.31
C LEU A 80 -9.35 -1.42 3.19
N LEU A 81 -9.38 -2.47 2.37
CA LEU A 81 -10.56 -3.31 2.13
C LEU A 81 -10.65 -4.52 3.08
N ARG A 82 -9.78 -4.58 4.09
CA ARG A 82 -9.79 -5.67 5.06
C ARG A 82 -11.11 -5.73 5.84
N HIS A 83 -11.45 -6.91 6.30
CA HIS A 83 -12.61 -7.08 7.19
C HIS A 83 -12.29 -6.61 8.61
N ALA A 84 -13.32 -6.17 9.33
CA ALA A 84 -13.15 -5.72 10.71
C ALA A 84 -12.68 -6.85 11.64
N GLU A 85 -13.00 -8.11 11.29
CA GLU A 85 -12.64 -9.29 12.07
C GLU A 85 -11.23 -9.79 11.78
N ASP A 86 -10.54 -9.24 10.79
CA ASP A 86 -9.17 -9.66 10.46
C ASP A 86 -8.22 -9.31 11.60
N ASN A 87 -7.54 -10.32 12.14
CA ASN A 87 -6.65 -10.18 13.28
C ASN A 87 -5.17 -10.12 12.90
N ASP A 88 -4.86 -10.21 11.62
CA ASP A 88 -3.50 -10.26 11.12
C ASP A 88 -3.22 -9.16 10.11
N TRP A 89 -1.94 -9.01 9.79
CA TRP A 89 -1.46 -8.02 8.85
C TRP A 89 -0.57 -8.72 7.81
N PRO A 90 -0.79 -8.49 6.50
CA PRO A 90 0.11 -9.07 5.49
C PRO A 90 1.54 -8.55 5.67
N GLU A 91 2.51 -9.43 5.51
CA GLU A 91 3.93 -9.08 5.63
C GLU A 91 4.62 -8.96 4.28
N THR A 92 4.15 -9.69 3.28
CA THR A 92 4.73 -9.70 1.94
C THR A 92 3.76 -9.15 0.91
N LEU A 93 4.31 -8.72 -0.24
CA LEU A 93 3.49 -8.24 -1.37
C LEU A 93 2.55 -9.35 -1.87
N GLU A 94 3.04 -10.59 -1.89
CA GLU A 94 2.26 -11.76 -2.28
C GLU A 94 1.08 -12.00 -1.34
N GLU A 95 1.26 -11.78 -0.04
CA GLU A 95 0.17 -11.89 0.93
C GLU A 95 -0.89 -10.81 0.73
N TYR A 96 -0.48 -9.55 0.45
CA TYR A 96 -1.43 -8.50 0.10
C TYR A 96 -2.26 -8.88 -1.12
N ALA A 97 -1.60 -9.37 -2.17
CA ALA A 97 -2.27 -9.81 -3.40
C ALA A 97 -3.23 -10.96 -3.14
N SER A 98 -2.80 -11.97 -2.41
CA SER A 98 -3.62 -13.13 -2.06
C SER A 98 -4.87 -12.72 -1.28
N ARG A 99 -4.71 -11.84 -0.30
CA ARG A 99 -5.83 -11.38 0.54
C ARG A 99 -6.89 -10.63 -0.25
N VAL A 100 -6.47 -9.69 -1.10
CA VAL A 100 -7.43 -8.91 -1.88
C VAL A 100 -8.13 -9.78 -2.94
N VAL A 101 -7.45 -10.74 -3.52
CA VAL A 101 -8.06 -11.67 -4.49
C VAL A 101 -9.07 -12.59 -3.81
N GLN A 102 -8.82 -13.03 -2.58
CA GLN A 102 -9.79 -13.82 -1.82
C GLN A 102 -11.09 -13.04 -1.58
N ARG A 103 -10.99 -11.75 -1.32
CA ARG A 103 -12.16 -10.88 -1.10
C ARG A 103 -12.85 -10.47 -2.40
N PHE A 104 -12.07 -10.26 -3.44
CA PHE A 104 -12.52 -9.78 -4.75
C PHE A 104 -11.97 -10.66 -5.87
N PRO A 105 -12.50 -11.90 -6.04
CA PRO A 105 -11.95 -12.84 -7.03
C PRO A 105 -11.99 -12.30 -8.47
N GLN A 106 -12.93 -11.42 -8.78
CA GLN A 106 -13.04 -10.78 -10.10
C GLN A 106 -11.84 -9.89 -10.44
N GLN A 107 -11.02 -9.51 -9.44
CA GLN A 107 -9.83 -8.69 -9.64
C GLN A 107 -8.56 -9.52 -9.79
N GLN A 108 -8.65 -10.84 -9.89
CA GLN A 108 -7.49 -11.73 -9.90
C GLN A 108 -6.46 -11.35 -10.97
N LEU A 109 -6.91 -11.10 -12.20
CA LEU A 109 -6.00 -10.75 -13.30
C LEU A 109 -5.36 -9.38 -13.09
N ALA A 110 -6.14 -8.40 -12.67
CA ALA A 110 -5.64 -7.04 -12.42
C ALA A 110 -4.64 -7.00 -11.25
N ILE A 111 -4.91 -7.71 -10.18
CA ILE A 111 -4.01 -7.80 -9.03
C ILE A 111 -2.75 -8.60 -9.36
N GLY A 112 -2.86 -9.65 -10.18
CA GLY A 112 -1.70 -10.38 -10.69
C GLY A 112 -0.78 -9.50 -11.51
N TRP A 113 -1.36 -8.67 -12.39
CA TRP A 113 -0.59 -7.66 -13.13
C TRP A 113 0.09 -6.68 -12.18
N LEU A 114 -0.64 -6.16 -11.18
CA LEU A 114 -0.10 -5.20 -10.21
C LEU A 114 1.08 -5.80 -9.44
N LEU A 115 0.95 -7.03 -8.97
CA LEU A 115 2.03 -7.73 -8.27
C LEU A 115 3.28 -7.85 -9.15
N GLN A 116 3.10 -8.17 -10.43
CA GLN A 116 4.21 -8.22 -11.38
C GLN A 116 4.91 -6.87 -11.51
N GLN A 117 4.14 -5.76 -11.53
CA GLN A 117 4.72 -4.41 -11.59
C GLN A 117 5.50 -4.05 -10.32
N CYS A 118 5.15 -4.64 -9.18
CA CYS A 118 5.90 -4.44 -7.94
C CYS A 118 7.34 -5.00 -8.01
N HIS A 119 7.55 -6.01 -8.85
CA HIS A 119 8.85 -6.68 -9.01
C HIS A 119 9.54 -6.29 -10.31
N THR A 120 8.83 -6.38 -11.43
CA THR A 120 9.38 -6.13 -12.77
C THR A 120 8.41 -5.24 -13.56
N PRO A 121 8.54 -3.90 -13.42
CA PRO A 121 7.64 -2.98 -14.12
C PRO A 121 7.78 -3.10 -15.64
N GLU A 122 6.66 -2.96 -16.35
CA GLU A 122 6.65 -2.91 -17.81
C GLU A 122 7.24 -1.60 -18.32
N ASP A 123 7.76 -1.63 -19.56
CA ASP A 123 8.38 -0.45 -20.16
C ASP A 123 7.34 0.52 -20.76
N ASP A 124 6.16 0.03 -21.14
CA ASP A 124 5.09 0.85 -21.70
C ASP A 124 4.42 1.70 -20.61
N THR A 125 4.87 2.95 -20.50
CA THR A 125 4.39 3.88 -19.49
C THR A 125 2.92 4.23 -19.67
N ALA A 126 2.44 4.37 -20.90
CA ALA A 126 1.03 4.69 -21.17
C ALA A 126 0.13 3.53 -20.73
N HIS A 127 0.50 2.31 -21.03
CA HIS A 127 -0.23 1.10 -20.62
C HIS A 127 -0.23 0.95 -19.10
N PHE A 128 0.94 1.09 -18.48
CA PHE A 128 1.09 1.06 -17.02
C PHE A 128 0.17 2.08 -16.34
N THR A 129 0.23 3.33 -16.80
CA THR A 129 -0.56 4.43 -16.22
C THR A 129 -2.06 4.18 -16.35
N ALA A 130 -2.53 3.72 -17.49
CA ALA A 130 -3.95 3.43 -17.73
C ALA A 130 -4.46 2.33 -16.78
N ARG A 131 -3.70 1.26 -16.63
CA ARG A 131 -4.07 0.13 -15.75
C ARG A 131 -4.00 0.51 -14.29
N LEU A 132 -2.98 1.27 -13.89
CA LEU A 132 -2.87 1.75 -12.51
C LEU A 132 -4.05 2.64 -12.13
N LYS A 133 -4.41 3.58 -13.02
CA LYS A 133 -5.59 4.46 -12.81
C LYS A 133 -6.89 3.68 -12.69
N ALA A 134 -7.06 2.62 -13.47
CA ALA A 134 -8.24 1.77 -13.38
C ALA A 134 -8.35 1.09 -12.01
N LEU A 135 -7.24 0.56 -11.50
CA LEU A 135 -7.18 -0.04 -10.16
C LEU A 135 -7.37 1.00 -9.05
N MET A 136 -6.83 2.20 -9.22
CA MET A 136 -7.04 3.30 -8.26
C MET A 136 -8.53 3.64 -8.14
N ARG A 137 -9.23 3.75 -9.25
CA ARG A 137 -10.68 4.01 -9.25
C ARG A 137 -11.45 2.88 -8.58
N TRP A 138 -11.11 1.65 -8.93
CA TRP A 138 -11.73 0.49 -8.30
C TRP A 138 -11.53 0.50 -6.78
N LEU A 139 -10.31 0.73 -6.30
CA LEU A 139 -10.02 0.77 -4.87
C LEU A 139 -10.79 1.89 -4.18
N ASP A 140 -10.82 3.07 -4.78
CA ASP A 140 -11.51 4.22 -4.22
C ASP A 140 -13.03 3.98 -4.10
N GLU A 141 -13.62 3.32 -5.08
CA GLU A 141 -15.02 2.90 -5.04
C GLU A 141 -15.27 1.80 -4.01
N ALA A 142 -14.40 0.79 -3.97
CA ALA A 142 -14.56 -0.38 -3.11
C ALA A 142 -14.44 -0.03 -1.62
N ARG A 143 -13.65 0.98 -1.26
CA ARG A 143 -13.47 1.39 0.14
C ARG A 143 -14.59 2.29 0.69
N ARG A 144 -15.49 2.75 -0.18
CA ARG A 144 -16.65 3.59 0.22
C ARG A 144 -17.85 2.74 0.75
#